data_09eeca5b32f40c14c1427aa66c58f092
#
_entry.id   09eeca5b32f40c14c1427aa66c58f092
#
_cell.length_a   1.000
_cell.length_b   1.000
_cell.length_c   1.000
_cell.angle_alpha   90.00
_cell.angle_beta   90.00
_cell.angle_gamma   90.00
#
_symmetry.space_group_name_H-M   'P 1'
#
loop_
_entity.id
_entity.type
_entity.pdbx_description
1 polymer ?
#
loop_
_entity_poly.entity_id
_entity_poly.type
_entity_poly.pdbx_seq_one_letter_code
_entity_poly.pdbx_strand_id
1 'polypeptide(L)'
;MPKKKIEKIVIGSNNKGKIKEIRDLIPKKYRIFTPSQFKLKSPVENGKSFKENSLIKAKNFSLKTNMVCIADDSGLEIDLLNKKPGIYSARWGGPKGDFNLAIKKVFKALDKKKKNWREEKISATVSYTHLRAHETLVH
;
A
#
# COMPACT_ATOMS: atom_id res chain seq x y z
N MET A 1 -10.16 25.32 -22.98
CA MET A 1 -8.85 24.67 -22.91
C MET A 1 -9.00 23.14 -22.96
N PRO A 2 -8.37 22.51 -23.93
CA PRO A 2 -8.43 21.05 -23.96
C PRO A 2 -7.71 20.49 -22.74
N LYS A 3 -8.33 19.51 -22.11
CA LYS A 3 -7.70 18.80 -21.00
C LYS A 3 -6.49 18.02 -21.51
N LYS A 4 -5.39 18.08 -20.77
CA LYS A 4 -4.22 17.31 -21.08
C LYS A 4 -4.55 15.82 -21.02
N LYS A 5 -4.30 15.10 -22.09
CA LYS A 5 -4.57 13.67 -22.17
C LYS A 5 -3.56 12.91 -21.31
N ILE A 6 -4.05 12.03 -20.45
CA ILE A 6 -3.19 11.17 -19.65
C ILE A 6 -2.70 10.05 -20.56
N GLU A 7 -1.39 9.92 -20.73
CA GLU A 7 -0.78 8.86 -21.53
C GLU A 7 0.14 7.96 -20.70
N LYS A 8 0.73 8.53 -19.67
CA LYS A 8 1.71 7.86 -18.82
C LYS A 8 1.23 7.82 -17.38
N ILE A 9 1.41 6.67 -16.75
CA ILE A 9 1.05 6.46 -15.35
C ILE A 9 2.20 5.78 -14.65
N VAL A 10 2.58 6.28 -13.48
CA VAL A 10 3.51 5.57 -12.61
C VAL A 10 2.72 4.85 -11.52
N ILE A 11 3.04 3.58 -11.32
CA ILE A 11 2.49 2.80 -10.21
C ILE A 11 3.35 3.11 -8.99
N GLY A 12 2.75 3.71 -7.97
CA GLY A 12 3.48 4.22 -6.79
C GLY A 12 3.81 3.15 -5.78
N SER A 13 4.59 2.16 -6.18
CA SER A 13 5.00 1.07 -5.31
C SER A 13 6.34 0.49 -5.77
N ASN A 14 7.14 0.02 -4.82
CA ASN A 14 8.32 -0.78 -5.10
C ASN A 14 8.10 -2.27 -4.81
N ASN A 15 6.88 -2.64 -4.43
CA ASN A 15 6.50 -4.02 -4.19
C ASN A 15 6.05 -4.67 -5.51
N LYS A 16 6.74 -5.72 -5.95
CA LYS A 16 6.46 -6.39 -7.22
C LYS A 16 5.05 -6.95 -7.32
N GLY A 17 4.53 -7.51 -6.23
CA GLY A 17 3.18 -8.03 -6.19
C GLY A 17 2.12 -6.95 -6.35
N LYS A 18 2.31 -5.82 -5.68
CA LYS A 18 1.44 -4.66 -5.81
C LYS A 18 1.48 -4.07 -7.22
N ILE A 19 2.67 -3.99 -7.80
CA ILE A 19 2.84 -3.48 -9.16
C ILE A 19 2.05 -4.32 -10.14
N LYS A 20 2.16 -5.65 -10.04
CA LYS A 20 1.42 -6.55 -10.91
C LYS A 20 -0.08 -6.40 -10.73
N GLU A 21 -0.54 -6.37 -9.49
CA GLU A 21 -1.95 -6.23 -9.14
C GLU A 21 -2.55 -4.94 -9.72
N ILE A 22 -1.86 -3.83 -9.53
CA ILE A 22 -2.33 -2.53 -10.02
C ILE A 22 -2.24 -2.49 -11.56
N ARG A 23 -1.16 -3.01 -12.12
CA ARG A 23 -0.97 -3.04 -13.59
C ARG A 23 -2.12 -3.76 -14.29
N ASP A 24 -2.58 -4.87 -13.72
CA ASP A 24 -3.67 -5.64 -14.30
C ASP A 24 -5.01 -4.88 -14.32
N LEU A 25 -5.15 -3.86 -13.47
CA LEU A 25 -6.35 -3.03 -13.41
C LEU A 25 -6.31 -1.84 -14.36
N ILE A 26 -5.14 -1.48 -14.86
CA ILE A 26 -4.97 -0.31 -15.72
C ILE A 26 -5.18 -0.70 -17.18
N PRO A 27 -6.00 0.07 -17.93
CA PRO A 27 -6.17 -0.21 -19.36
C PRO A 27 -4.85 -0.18 -20.13
N LYS A 28 -4.73 -1.06 -21.11
CA LYS A 28 -3.47 -1.23 -21.87
C LYS A 28 -3.05 -0.03 -22.69
N LYS A 29 -3.94 0.91 -22.94
CA LYS A 29 -3.64 2.12 -23.68
C LYS A 29 -2.67 3.06 -22.96
N TYR A 30 -2.51 2.90 -21.65
CA TYR A 30 -1.59 3.74 -20.87
C TYR A 30 -0.20 3.12 -20.81
N ARG A 31 0.81 3.96 -20.91
CA ARG A 31 2.20 3.55 -20.69
C ARG A 31 2.45 3.54 -19.17
N ILE A 32 2.90 2.41 -18.68
CA ILE A 32 3.07 2.19 -17.24
C ILE A 32 4.55 2.23 -16.88
N PHE A 33 4.85 2.97 -15.85
CA PHE A 33 6.19 3.09 -15.28
C PHE A 33 6.17 2.70 -13.80
N THR A 34 7.33 2.34 -13.29
CA THR A 34 7.51 2.00 -11.88
C THR A 34 8.61 2.86 -11.27
N PRO A 35 8.60 3.08 -9.94
CA PRO A 35 9.63 3.89 -9.30
C PRO A 35 11.05 3.34 -9.51
N SER A 36 11.20 2.02 -9.58
CA SER A 36 12.51 1.39 -9.77
C SER A 36 13.16 1.76 -11.09
N GLN A 37 12.36 2.04 -12.13
CA GLN A 37 12.90 2.49 -13.42
C GLN A 37 13.60 3.85 -13.32
N PHE A 38 13.26 4.63 -12.32
CA PHE A 38 13.86 5.93 -12.04
C PHE A 38 14.77 5.90 -10.80
N LYS A 39 15.07 4.71 -10.30
CA LYS A 39 15.88 4.50 -9.09
C LYS A 39 15.34 5.24 -7.86
N LEU A 40 14.02 5.33 -7.76
CA LEU A 40 13.36 6.00 -6.66
C LEU A 40 13.04 5.04 -5.52
N LYS A 41 13.34 5.48 -4.31
CA LYS A 41 12.99 4.75 -3.09
C LYS A 41 11.58 5.12 -2.65
N SER A 42 10.94 4.22 -1.91
CA SER A 42 9.65 4.51 -1.32
C SER A 42 9.78 5.58 -0.23
N PRO A 43 8.83 6.53 -0.16
CA PRO A 43 8.82 7.51 0.91
C PRO A 43 8.47 6.85 2.25
N VAL A 44 8.78 7.55 3.34
CA VAL A 44 8.37 7.12 4.67
C VAL A 44 6.84 7.24 4.77
N GLU A 45 6.19 6.15 5.14
CA GLU A 45 4.75 6.11 5.34
C GLU A 45 4.42 6.41 6.81
N ASN A 46 4.37 7.68 7.13
CA ASN A 46 4.09 8.15 8.48
C ASN A 46 2.66 8.67 8.68
N GLY A 47 1.77 8.33 7.77
CA GLY A 47 0.36 8.65 7.90
C GLY A 47 -0.32 7.83 8.98
N LYS A 48 -1.48 8.28 9.41
CA LYS A 48 -2.28 7.63 10.46
C LYS A 48 -3.38 6.73 9.89
N SER A 49 -3.48 6.65 8.59
CA SER A 49 -4.48 5.83 7.91
C SER A 49 -3.92 5.30 6.61
N PHE A 50 -4.58 4.28 6.06
CA PHE A 50 -4.23 3.76 4.73
C PHE A 50 -4.37 4.85 3.68
N LYS A 51 -5.41 5.66 3.76
CA LYS A 51 -5.64 6.76 2.84
C LYS A 51 -4.48 7.76 2.86
N GLU A 52 -4.04 8.17 4.04
CA GLU A 52 -2.92 9.09 4.18
C GLU A 52 -1.63 8.51 3.61
N ASN A 53 -1.35 7.24 3.89
CA ASN A 53 -0.14 6.58 3.39
C ASN A 53 -0.17 6.44 1.87
N SER A 54 -1.30 6.10 1.29
CA SER A 54 -1.43 6.02 -0.16
C SER A 54 -1.22 7.39 -0.82
N LEU A 55 -1.72 8.45 -0.19
CA LEU A 55 -1.54 9.82 -0.68
C LEU A 55 -0.07 10.25 -0.61
N ILE A 56 0.62 9.92 0.48
CA ILE A 56 2.06 10.19 0.63
C ILE A 56 2.83 9.57 -0.53
N LYS A 57 2.57 8.31 -0.84
CA LYS A 57 3.22 7.62 -1.96
C LYS A 57 2.88 8.26 -3.31
N ALA A 58 1.61 8.51 -3.54
CA ALA A 58 1.16 9.08 -4.81
C ALA A 58 1.77 10.45 -5.06
N LYS A 59 1.76 11.31 -4.07
CA LYS A 59 2.38 12.65 -4.14
C LYS A 59 3.88 12.56 -4.40
N ASN A 60 4.56 11.74 -3.62
CA ASN A 60 6.02 11.61 -3.72
C ASN A 60 6.45 11.20 -5.13
N PHE A 61 5.88 10.12 -5.63
CA PHE A 61 6.26 9.60 -6.93
C PHE A 61 5.77 10.46 -8.09
N SER A 62 4.61 11.08 -7.96
CA SER A 62 4.11 11.99 -8.98
C SER A 62 5.01 13.22 -9.12
N LEU A 63 5.43 13.80 -8.01
CA LEU A 63 6.34 14.94 -8.02
C LEU A 63 7.70 14.60 -8.61
N LYS A 64 8.24 13.42 -8.27
CA LYS A 64 9.57 13.01 -8.73
C LYS A 64 9.61 12.56 -10.18
N THR A 65 8.50 12.03 -10.70
CA THR A 65 8.44 11.52 -12.07
C THR A 65 7.76 12.47 -13.04
N ASN A 66 7.08 13.49 -12.52
CA ASN A 66 6.25 14.40 -13.31
C ASN A 66 5.15 13.64 -14.09
N MET A 67 4.60 12.61 -13.49
CA MET A 67 3.54 11.80 -14.06
C MET A 67 2.38 11.64 -13.08
N VAL A 68 1.22 11.29 -13.61
CA VAL A 68 0.11 10.83 -12.77
C VAL A 68 0.55 9.55 -12.05
N CYS A 69 0.32 9.49 -10.76
CA CYS A 69 0.68 8.32 -9.95
C CYS A 69 -0.56 7.67 -9.35
N ILE A 70 -0.62 6.36 -9.44
CA ILE A 70 -1.62 5.56 -8.75
C ILE A 70 -0.91 4.81 -7.63
N ALA A 71 -1.38 4.99 -6.41
CA ALA A 71 -0.83 4.30 -5.24
C ALA A 71 -1.94 3.80 -4.34
N ASP A 72 -1.65 2.74 -3.62
CA ASP A 72 -2.55 2.20 -2.61
C ASP A 72 -1.79 1.93 -1.32
N ASP A 73 -2.53 1.62 -0.29
CA ASP A 73 -2.00 1.06 0.93
C ASP A 73 -3.01 0.05 1.48
N SER A 74 -2.52 -1.04 2.03
CA SER A 74 -3.38 -2.10 2.54
C SER A 74 -2.72 -2.79 3.72
N GLY A 75 -3.53 -3.47 4.51
CA GLY A 75 -3.03 -4.20 5.65
C GLY A 75 -4.11 -5.04 6.28
N LEU A 76 -3.71 -5.83 7.26
CA LEU A 76 -4.60 -6.70 8.01
C LEU A 76 -5.05 -6.01 9.29
N GLU A 77 -6.35 -5.91 9.48
CA GLU A 77 -6.94 -5.39 10.72
C GLU A 77 -7.65 -6.53 11.44
N ILE A 78 -7.23 -6.80 12.67
CA ILE A 78 -7.83 -7.86 13.49
C ILE A 78 -8.54 -7.22 14.67
N ASP A 79 -9.83 -7.46 14.78
CA ASP A 79 -10.65 -6.80 15.82
C ASP A 79 -10.17 -7.14 17.23
N LEU A 80 -9.81 -8.40 17.49
CA LEU A 80 -9.29 -8.81 18.79
C LEU A 80 -8.00 -8.07 19.19
N LEU A 81 -7.24 -7.59 18.21
CA LEU A 81 -6.01 -6.84 18.41
C LEU A 81 -6.19 -5.34 18.24
N ASN A 82 -7.40 -4.83 18.41
CA ASN A 82 -7.73 -3.42 18.21
C ASN A 82 -7.30 -2.93 16.83
N LYS A 83 -7.62 -3.72 15.81
CA LYS A 83 -7.33 -3.45 14.39
C LYS A 83 -5.84 -3.44 14.03
N LYS A 84 -5.00 -4.01 14.89
CA LYS A 84 -3.59 -4.22 14.56
C LYS A 84 -3.44 -5.50 13.74
N PRO A 85 -2.37 -5.63 12.92
CA PRO A 85 -1.31 -4.65 12.71
C PRO A 85 -1.70 -3.42 11.89
N GLY A 86 -2.84 -3.41 11.17
CA GLY A 86 -3.34 -2.26 10.44
C GLY A 86 -2.32 -1.64 9.50
N ILE A 87 -2.08 -0.36 9.62
CA ILE A 87 -1.10 0.36 8.79
C ILE A 87 0.34 -0.12 8.99
N TYR A 88 0.60 -0.88 10.05
CA TYR A 88 1.92 -1.43 10.34
C TYR A 88 2.09 -2.87 9.85
N SER A 89 1.14 -3.39 9.06
CA SER A 89 1.16 -4.78 8.60
C SER A 89 2.48 -5.18 7.95
N ALA A 90 2.99 -4.36 7.03
CA ALA A 90 4.26 -4.64 6.39
C ALA A 90 5.44 -4.58 7.35
N ARG A 91 5.38 -3.70 8.33
CA ARG A 91 6.45 -3.51 9.31
C ARG A 91 6.60 -4.68 10.28
N TRP A 92 5.52 -5.42 10.51
CA TRP A 92 5.58 -6.61 11.35
C TRP A 92 6.43 -7.71 10.73
N GLY A 93 6.70 -7.66 9.44
CA GLY A 93 7.63 -8.54 8.75
C GLY A 93 9.10 -8.14 8.89
N GLY A 94 9.38 -7.07 9.63
CA GLY A 94 10.73 -6.55 9.80
C GLY A 94 11.25 -5.79 8.58
N PRO A 95 12.52 -5.37 8.60
CA PRO A 95 13.10 -4.56 7.53
C PRO A 95 13.09 -5.23 6.16
N LYS A 96 13.10 -6.57 6.13
CA LYS A 96 13.12 -7.35 4.89
C LYS A 96 11.73 -7.68 4.37
N GLY A 97 10.66 -7.28 5.07
CA GLY A 97 9.30 -7.60 4.68
C GLY A 97 9.00 -9.10 4.67
N ASP A 98 9.48 -9.82 5.68
CA ASP A 98 9.29 -11.26 5.78
C ASP A 98 7.85 -11.57 6.20
N PHE A 99 7.08 -12.10 5.26
CA PHE A 99 5.68 -12.43 5.47
C PHE A 99 5.48 -13.49 6.56
N ASN A 100 6.35 -14.49 6.61
CA ASN A 100 6.27 -15.53 7.65
C ASN A 100 6.51 -14.96 9.04
N LEU A 101 7.45 -14.03 9.16
CA LEU A 101 7.71 -13.34 10.43
C LEU A 101 6.50 -12.52 10.86
N ALA A 102 5.86 -11.82 9.93
CA ALA A 102 4.66 -11.04 10.21
C ALA A 102 3.53 -11.93 10.72
N ILE A 103 3.30 -13.08 10.09
CA ILE A 103 2.28 -14.04 10.51
C ILE A 103 2.58 -14.57 11.92
N LYS A 104 3.82 -14.92 12.20
CA LYS A 104 4.23 -15.39 13.52
C LYS A 104 3.96 -14.36 14.61
N LYS A 105 4.23 -13.09 14.31
CA LYS A 105 3.94 -11.99 15.23
C LYS A 105 2.44 -11.83 15.48
N VAL A 106 1.62 -12.00 14.44
CA VAL A 106 0.17 -11.95 14.58
C VAL A 106 -0.31 -13.05 15.54
N PHE A 107 0.11 -14.30 15.31
CA PHE A 107 -0.28 -15.42 16.18
C PHE A 107 0.21 -15.22 17.61
N LYS A 108 1.42 -14.74 17.79
CA LYS A 108 1.96 -14.45 19.11
C LYS A 108 1.16 -13.38 19.84
N ALA A 109 0.75 -12.33 19.13
CA ALA A 109 -0.08 -11.28 19.69
C ALA A 109 -1.46 -11.79 20.07
N LEU A 110 -2.06 -12.66 19.24
CA LEU A 110 -3.34 -13.29 19.55
C LEU A 110 -3.25 -14.19 20.78
N ASP A 111 -2.20 -14.99 20.90
CA ASP A 111 -1.98 -15.85 22.05
C ASP A 111 -1.84 -15.05 23.35
N LYS A 112 -1.19 -13.89 23.29
CA LYS A 112 -1.07 -12.98 24.44
C LYS A 112 -2.40 -12.35 24.82
N LYS A 113 -3.22 -12.02 23.85
CA LYS A 113 -4.48 -11.33 24.09
C LYS A 113 -5.51 -12.29 24.67
N LYS A 114 -5.59 -13.51 24.16
CA LYS A 114 -6.58 -14.50 24.59
C LYS A 114 -6.11 -15.90 24.23
N LYS A 115 -5.79 -16.72 25.24
CA LYS A 115 -5.22 -18.06 25.03
C LYS A 115 -6.07 -18.99 24.20
N ASN A 116 -7.40 -18.86 24.27
CA ASN A 116 -8.34 -19.71 23.53
C ASN A 116 -8.93 -19.04 22.30
N TRP A 117 -8.23 -18.07 21.69
CA TRP A 117 -8.75 -17.35 20.55
C TRP A 117 -9.09 -18.26 19.36
N ARG A 118 -8.40 -19.39 19.24
CA ARG A 118 -8.69 -20.36 18.17
C ARG A 118 -10.05 -21.02 18.26
N GLU A 119 -10.61 -21.06 19.46
CA GLU A 119 -11.93 -21.64 19.73
C GLU A 119 -13.07 -20.64 19.57
N GLU A 120 -12.75 -19.39 19.32
CA GLU A 120 -13.71 -18.31 19.18
C GLU A 120 -13.74 -17.75 17.77
N LYS A 121 -14.88 -17.18 17.41
CA LYS A 121 -15.00 -16.42 16.18
C LYS A 121 -14.36 -15.06 16.37
N ILE A 122 -13.29 -14.81 15.66
CA ILE A 122 -12.68 -13.49 15.62
C ILE A 122 -12.78 -12.94 14.20
N SER A 123 -12.98 -11.64 14.11
CA SER A 123 -13.08 -10.96 12.81
C SER A 123 -11.73 -10.39 12.42
N ALA A 124 -11.37 -10.61 11.17
CA ALA A 124 -10.20 -10.01 10.58
C ALA A 124 -10.57 -9.47 9.20
N THR A 125 -10.07 -8.33 8.88
CA THR A 125 -10.34 -7.65 7.61
C THR A 125 -9.05 -7.25 6.96
N VAL A 126 -8.92 -7.53 5.67
CA VAL A 126 -7.86 -6.94 4.85
C VAL A 126 -8.42 -5.63 4.32
N SER A 127 -7.90 -4.55 4.84
CA SER A 127 -8.38 -3.23 4.51
C SER A 127 -7.55 -2.65 3.36
N TYR A 128 -8.23 -2.11 2.36
CA TYR A 128 -7.59 -1.45 1.23
C TYR A 128 -7.97 0.01 1.25
N THR A 129 -7.01 0.83 0.94
CA THR A 129 -7.36 2.17 0.54
C THR A 129 -7.79 2.15 -0.90
N HIS A 130 -8.45 3.18 -1.28
CA HIS A 130 -8.75 3.41 -2.68
C HIS A 130 -7.45 3.66 -3.45
N LEU A 131 -7.40 3.17 -4.68
CA LEU A 131 -6.37 3.59 -5.61
C LEU A 131 -6.50 5.10 -5.81
N ARG A 132 -5.39 5.81 -5.66
CA ARG A 132 -5.41 7.25 -5.80
C ARG A 132 -4.58 7.66 -7.00
N ALA A 133 -5.21 8.41 -7.88
CA ALA A 133 -4.52 9.11 -8.92
C ALA A 133 -4.23 10.52 -8.40
N HIS A 134 -2.98 10.90 -8.37
CA HIS A 134 -2.60 12.23 -7.93
C HIS A 134 -1.95 12.98 -9.09
N GLU A 135 -2.62 14.03 -9.55
CA GLU A 135 -2.11 14.89 -10.59
C GLU A 135 -1.36 16.05 -9.96
N THR A 136 -0.06 16.07 -10.12
CA THR A 136 0.75 17.23 -9.74
C THR A 136 1.26 17.98 -10.97
N LEU A 137 0.80 17.55 -12.12
CA LEU A 137 1.33 18.00 -13.41
C LEU A 137 0.66 19.26 -13.92
N VAL A 138 -0.25 19.79 -13.15
CA VAL A 138 -1.15 20.82 -13.64
C VAL A 138 -0.52 22.21 -13.58
N HIS A 139 0.66 22.30 -13.06
CA HIS A 139 1.25 23.61 -12.81
C HIS A 139 2.52 23.81 -13.57
#